data_850e5d3c6dd78f7cfa020a4e7dd2f095
#
_entry.id   850e5d3c6dd78f7cfa020a4e7dd2f095
#
_cell.length_a   1.000
_cell.length_b   1.000
_cell.length_c   1.000
_cell.angle_alpha   90.00
_cell.angle_beta   90.00
_cell.angle_gamma   90.00
#
_symmetry.space_group_name_H-M   'P 1'
#
loop_
_entity.id
_entity.type
_entity.pdbx_description
1 polymer ?
#
loop_
_entity_poly.entity_id
_entity_poly.type
_entity_poly.pdbx_seq_one_letter_code
_entity_poly.pdbx_strand_id
1 'polypeptide(L)'
;MIVTASTFTDEDLDDLPKRLKGNLCRCTGYRSIEDALRSRTNVEQVDGPSCGRSQRAPAATRVVTGTEPYTLDTTVEGLLHIAVLGSPHTHARILSVDVSAAEAFPGVHAVLYHRDAPATAYSTARHENRNDDPDDTYLFDRVVRFRGQRVAAVVAESPAIAHRARVDPRRVRGTALRPRSRRGPEAWGSPPARRQVRRPRAS
;
A
#
# COMPACT_ATOMS: atom_id res chain seq x y z
N MET A 1 -14.41 0.63 19.06
CA MET A 1 -15.87 0.94 19.05
C MET A 1 -16.71 -0.15 19.72
N ILE A 2 -16.65 -1.43 19.33
CA ILE A 2 -17.43 -2.52 19.97
C ILE A 2 -17.20 -2.58 21.48
N VAL A 3 -15.93 -2.59 21.91
CA VAL A 3 -15.57 -2.58 23.36
C VAL A 3 -16.10 -1.33 24.07
N THR A 4 -16.05 -0.17 23.45
CA THR A 4 -16.63 1.07 24.02
C THR A 4 -18.16 0.95 24.15
N ALA A 5 -18.80 0.46 23.09
CA ALA A 5 -20.24 0.30 23.05
C ALA A 5 -20.76 -0.74 24.08
N SER A 6 -19.98 -1.79 24.35
CA SER A 6 -20.36 -2.81 25.36
C SER A 6 -20.38 -2.30 26.80
N THR A 7 -19.86 -1.10 27.06
CA THR A 7 -19.92 -0.46 28.39
C THR A 7 -21.04 0.57 28.51
N PHE A 8 -21.85 0.77 27.47
CA PHE A 8 -22.93 1.74 27.48
C PHE A 8 -24.12 1.25 28.29
N THR A 9 -24.74 2.18 29.00
CA THR A 9 -26.02 2.03 29.69
C THR A 9 -27.15 2.58 28.83
N ASP A 10 -28.40 2.37 29.22
CA ASP A 10 -29.56 2.92 28.50
C ASP A 10 -29.50 4.45 28.44
N GLU A 11 -29.03 5.12 29.49
CA GLU A 11 -28.82 6.58 29.48
C GLU A 11 -27.79 7.06 28.44
N ASP A 12 -26.80 6.25 28.17
CA ASP A 12 -25.77 6.59 27.16
C ASP A 12 -26.33 6.59 25.73
N LEU A 13 -27.42 5.85 25.49
CA LEU A 13 -28.08 5.78 24.19
C LEU A 13 -28.78 7.10 23.81
N ASP A 14 -29.08 7.97 24.78
CA ASP A 14 -29.74 9.26 24.54
C ASP A 14 -28.79 10.27 23.86
N ASP A 15 -27.46 10.15 24.09
CA ASP A 15 -26.46 11.05 23.51
C ASP A 15 -25.29 10.27 22.90
N LEU A 16 -25.61 9.35 21.98
CA LEU A 16 -24.61 8.52 21.28
C LEU A 16 -23.52 9.33 20.57
N PRO A 17 -23.79 10.48 19.89
CA PRO A 17 -22.74 11.27 19.27
C PRO A 17 -21.66 11.70 20.25
N LYS A 18 -22.03 12.06 21.46
CA LYS A 18 -21.09 12.45 22.53
C LYS A 18 -20.35 11.23 23.09
N ARG A 19 -21.04 10.13 23.31
CA ARG A 19 -20.44 8.89 23.84
C ARG A 19 -19.46 8.24 22.85
N LEU A 20 -19.73 8.32 21.57
CA LEU A 20 -18.88 7.79 20.51
C LEU A 20 -17.78 8.75 20.02
N LYS A 21 -17.70 9.97 20.54
CA LYS A 21 -16.75 10.99 20.05
C LYS A 21 -15.27 10.57 20.05
N GLY A 22 -14.89 9.65 20.94
CA GLY A 22 -13.55 9.08 21.01
C GLY A 22 -13.28 7.94 20.00
N ASN A 23 -14.31 7.47 19.31
CA ASN A 23 -14.25 6.35 18.37
C ASN A 23 -14.51 6.86 16.95
N LEU A 24 -13.54 7.60 16.39
CA LEU A 24 -13.70 8.19 15.06
C LEU A 24 -13.79 7.11 13.98
N CYS A 25 -14.84 7.18 13.16
CA CYS A 25 -15.05 6.33 12.02
C CYS A 25 -15.43 7.15 10.79
N ARG A 26 -14.65 7.09 9.75
CA ARG A 26 -14.89 7.81 8.49
C ARG A 26 -15.75 7.02 7.49
N CYS A 27 -15.94 5.72 7.73
CA CYS A 27 -16.51 4.79 6.76
C CYS A 27 -18.03 4.63 6.86
N THR A 28 -18.60 4.60 8.08
CA THR A 28 -20.00 4.19 8.33
C THR A 28 -20.99 5.34 8.44
N GLY A 29 -20.52 6.58 8.66
CA GLY A 29 -21.39 7.72 9.00
C GLY A 29 -22.15 7.55 10.33
N TYR A 30 -21.75 6.58 11.17
CA TYR A 30 -22.31 6.23 12.48
C TYR A 30 -23.75 5.69 12.46
N ARG A 31 -24.55 5.93 11.43
CA ARG A 31 -25.97 5.56 11.39
C ARG A 31 -26.23 4.09 11.71
N SER A 32 -25.52 3.20 11.03
CA SER A 32 -25.66 1.75 11.24
C SER A 32 -25.20 1.31 12.63
N ILE A 33 -24.25 2.03 13.24
CA ILE A 33 -23.76 1.76 14.60
C ILE A 33 -24.81 2.19 15.62
N GLU A 34 -25.35 3.38 15.47
CA GLU A 34 -26.43 3.88 16.33
C GLU A 34 -27.68 3.01 16.26
N ASP A 35 -28.06 2.57 15.06
CA ASP A 35 -29.18 1.67 14.86
C ASP A 35 -28.94 0.32 15.54
N ALA A 36 -27.73 -0.24 15.40
CA ALA A 36 -27.36 -1.49 16.06
C ALA A 36 -27.39 -1.38 17.60
N LEU A 37 -26.90 -0.27 18.16
CA LEU A 37 -26.95 -0.01 19.60
C LEU A 37 -28.38 0.12 20.13
N ARG A 38 -29.29 0.61 19.30
CA ARG A 38 -30.73 0.68 19.60
C ARG A 38 -31.50 -0.58 19.20
N SER A 39 -30.80 -1.67 18.89
CA SER A 39 -31.40 -2.95 18.43
C SER A 39 -32.27 -2.81 17.17
N ARG A 40 -31.97 -1.83 16.33
CA ARG A 40 -32.64 -1.64 15.05
C ARG A 40 -31.93 -2.41 13.96
N THR A 41 -32.65 -3.29 13.27
CA THR A 41 -32.11 -4.06 12.14
C THR A 41 -32.45 -3.38 10.82
N ASN A 42 -31.45 -3.05 10.04
CA ASN A 42 -31.60 -2.36 8.74
C ASN A 42 -31.27 -3.28 7.55
N VAL A 43 -31.16 -4.58 7.79
CA VAL A 43 -30.88 -5.57 6.74
C VAL A 43 -32.05 -6.53 6.58
N GLU A 44 -32.33 -6.85 5.33
CA GLU A 44 -33.35 -7.82 4.99
C GLU A 44 -32.73 -9.23 4.92
N GLN A 45 -33.42 -10.21 5.49
CA GLN A 45 -33.09 -11.62 5.30
C GLN A 45 -33.92 -12.16 4.14
N VAL A 46 -33.44 -11.94 2.92
CA VAL A 46 -34.17 -12.33 1.72
C VAL A 46 -33.23 -13.01 0.73
N ASP A 47 -33.63 -14.15 0.25
CA ASP A 47 -32.99 -14.81 -0.87
C ASP A 47 -33.41 -14.13 -2.18
N GLY A 48 -32.45 -13.94 -3.10
CA GLY A 48 -32.72 -13.38 -4.41
C GLY A 48 -31.90 -12.13 -4.76
N PRO A 49 -32.35 -11.32 -5.76
CA PRO A 49 -31.59 -10.17 -6.25
C PRO A 49 -31.34 -9.14 -5.17
N SER A 50 -30.11 -8.66 -5.09
CA SER A 50 -29.64 -7.68 -4.08
C SER A 50 -29.96 -6.21 -4.45
N CYS A 51 -30.28 -5.95 -5.71
CA CYS A 51 -30.50 -4.60 -6.20
C CYS A 51 -31.73 -3.96 -5.53
N GLY A 52 -31.53 -2.78 -4.95
CA GLY A 52 -32.58 -2.05 -4.24
C GLY A 52 -32.95 -2.58 -2.86
N ARG A 53 -32.17 -3.49 -2.29
CA ARG A 53 -32.41 -4.09 -0.98
C ARG A 53 -31.20 -3.91 -0.05
N SER A 54 -31.48 -3.79 1.25
CA SER A 54 -30.45 -3.75 2.30
C SER A 54 -30.10 -5.18 2.72
N GLN A 55 -29.17 -5.82 2.03
CA GLN A 55 -28.74 -7.16 2.35
C GLN A 55 -27.56 -7.19 3.34
N ARG A 56 -27.52 -8.25 4.13
CA ARG A 56 -26.39 -8.52 5.02
C ARG A 56 -25.15 -8.86 4.20
N ALA A 57 -24.00 -8.30 4.58
CA ALA A 57 -22.72 -8.66 3.95
C ALA A 57 -22.44 -10.17 4.16
N PRO A 58 -22.15 -10.95 3.09
CA PRO A 58 -21.95 -12.41 3.20
C PRO A 58 -20.86 -12.81 4.20
N ALA A 59 -19.81 -12.01 4.33
CA ALA A 59 -18.70 -12.26 5.25
C ALA A 59 -18.94 -11.73 6.68
N ALA A 60 -20.03 -10.99 6.95
CA ALA A 60 -20.22 -10.23 8.18
C ALA A 60 -20.00 -11.05 9.47
N THR A 61 -20.58 -12.26 9.52
CA THR A 61 -20.43 -13.15 10.69
C THR A 61 -18.99 -13.60 10.87
N ARG A 62 -18.33 -14.05 9.78
CA ARG A 62 -16.94 -14.52 9.84
C ARG A 62 -15.97 -13.39 10.22
N VAL A 63 -16.22 -12.18 9.73
CA VAL A 63 -15.40 -10.99 10.10
C VAL A 63 -15.49 -10.70 11.60
N VAL A 64 -16.70 -10.63 12.16
CA VAL A 64 -16.87 -10.27 13.58
C VAL A 64 -16.47 -11.40 14.53
N THR A 65 -16.44 -12.63 14.07
CA THR A 65 -15.96 -13.80 14.85
C THR A 65 -14.48 -14.09 14.63
N GLY A 66 -13.79 -13.33 13.77
CA GLY A 66 -12.37 -13.52 13.49
C GLY A 66 -12.05 -14.78 12.67
N THR A 67 -13.03 -15.31 11.93
CA THR A 67 -12.88 -16.53 11.12
C THR A 67 -12.90 -16.28 9.62
N GLU A 68 -12.95 -15.02 9.19
CA GLU A 68 -12.84 -14.66 7.78
C GLU A 68 -11.40 -14.88 7.29
N PRO A 69 -11.18 -15.69 6.24
CA PRO A 69 -9.86 -15.90 5.68
C PRO A 69 -9.48 -14.72 4.79
N TYR A 70 -8.56 -13.87 5.27
CA TYR A 70 -7.96 -12.81 4.47
C TYR A 70 -6.79 -13.35 3.63
N THR A 71 -6.34 -12.57 2.66
CA THR A 71 -5.26 -12.97 1.76
C THR A 71 -3.98 -13.40 2.50
N LEU A 72 -3.64 -12.72 3.61
CA LEU A 72 -2.46 -13.04 4.41
C LEU A 72 -2.61 -14.29 5.28
N ASP A 73 -3.83 -14.79 5.46
CA ASP A 73 -4.11 -16.04 6.20
C ASP A 73 -4.03 -17.28 5.30
N THR A 74 -3.84 -17.05 3.99
CA THR A 74 -3.73 -18.14 3.03
C THR A 74 -2.41 -18.89 3.21
N THR A 75 -2.49 -20.18 3.50
CA THR A 75 -1.33 -21.06 3.62
C THR A 75 -1.16 -21.85 2.33
N VAL A 76 0.02 -21.76 1.72
CA VAL A 76 0.41 -22.50 0.52
C VAL A 76 1.67 -23.29 0.85
N GLU A 77 1.71 -24.57 0.46
CA GLU A 77 2.92 -25.38 0.64
C GLU A 77 4.11 -24.78 -0.13
N GLY A 78 5.25 -24.68 0.54
CA GLY A 78 6.44 -24.06 -0.06
C GLY A 78 6.38 -22.53 -0.19
N LEU A 79 5.42 -21.85 0.47
CA LEU A 79 5.34 -20.40 0.47
C LEU A 79 6.63 -19.77 1.00
N LEU A 80 7.20 -18.86 0.22
CA LEU A 80 8.34 -18.06 0.62
C LEU A 80 7.91 -16.64 1.00
N HIS A 81 8.68 -16.03 1.89
CA HIS A 81 8.42 -14.71 2.42
C HIS A 81 9.49 -13.72 1.97
N ILE A 82 9.09 -12.48 1.71
CA ILE A 82 9.97 -11.43 1.23
C ILE A 82 10.08 -10.31 2.26
N ALA A 83 11.32 -9.96 2.62
CA ALA A 83 11.62 -8.74 3.37
C ALA A 83 12.36 -7.75 2.47
N VAL A 84 11.80 -6.56 2.31
CA VAL A 84 12.39 -5.50 1.47
C VAL A 84 13.23 -4.57 2.31
N LEU A 85 14.43 -4.24 1.80
CA LEU A 85 15.28 -3.18 2.32
C LEU A 85 14.98 -1.87 1.60
N GLY A 86 14.55 -0.86 2.35
CA GLY A 86 14.43 0.51 1.87
C GLY A 86 15.72 1.30 2.06
N SER A 87 15.97 2.25 1.17
CA SER A 87 17.13 3.14 1.25
C SER A 87 17.09 4.04 2.49
N PRO A 88 18.21 4.19 3.21
CA PRO A 88 18.34 5.22 4.25
C PRO A 88 18.59 6.62 3.67
N HIS A 89 18.96 6.72 2.39
CA HIS A 89 19.29 7.98 1.72
C HIS A 89 18.09 8.57 0.98
N THR A 90 18.04 9.88 0.92
CA THR A 90 17.01 10.62 0.17
C THR A 90 17.30 10.72 -1.32
N HIS A 91 18.59 10.88 -1.68
CA HIS A 91 19.03 10.91 -3.07
C HIS A 91 20.47 10.45 -3.15
N ALA A 92 20.71 9.28 -3.76
CA ALA A 92 22.05 8.70 -3.86
C ALA A 92 22.16 7.77 -5.07
N ARG A 93 23.37 7.64 -5.57
CA ARG A 93 23.74 6.56 -6.49
C ARG A 93 24.31 5.39 -5.70
N ILE A 94 23.74 4.21 -5.86
CA ILE A 94 24.23 2.98 -5.23
C ILE A 94 25.54 2.57 -5.94
N LEU A 95 26.60 2.47 -5.17
CA LEU A 95 27.90 2.00 -5.64
C LEU A 95 28.03 0.48 -5.51
N SER A 96 27.62 -0.04 -4.37
CA SER A 96 27.63 -1.48 -4.08
C SER A 96 26.57 -1.84 -3.05
N VAL A 97 26.09 -3.08 -3.12
CA VAL A 97 25.26 -3.73 -2.11
C VAL A 97 26.01 -5.02 -1.72
N ASP A 98 26.43 -5.13 -0.47
CA ASP A 98 27.01 -6.38 0.05
C ASP A 98 25.88 -7.26 0.59
N VAL A 99 25.59 -8.32 -0.12
CA VAL A 99 24.52 -9.29 0.17
C VAL A 99 25.05 -10.58 0.80
N SER A 100 26.36 -10.75 0.90
CA SER A 100 27.03 -12.02 1.26
C SER A 100 26.52 -12.62 2.58
N ALA A 101 26.34 -11.80 3.60
CA ALA A 101 25.84 -12.27 4.90
C ALA A 101 24.37 -12.68 4.85
N ALA A 102 23.58 -12.06 3.98
CA ALA A 102 22.18 -12.41 3.78
C ALA A 102 22.04 -13.72 2.98
N GLU A 103 22.83 -13.89 1.94
CA GLU A 103 22.87 -15.12 1.13
C GLU A 103 23.33 -16.33 1.93
N ALA A 104 24.28 -16.14 2.86
CA ALA A 104 24.78 -17.22 3.73
C ALA A 104 23.85 -17.54 4.91
N PHE A 105 22.76 -16.82 5.09
CA PHE A 105 21.87 -17.02 6.25
C PHE A 105 20.99 -18.25 6.04
N PRO A 106 20.94 -19.21 7.01
CA PRO A 106 20.12 -20.41 6.89
C PRO A 106 18.64 -20.10 6.63
N GLY A 107 18.04 -20.79 5.66
CA GLY A 107 16.63 -20.60 5.27
C GLY A 107 16.39 -19.41 4.32
N VAL A 108 17.45 -18.76 3.82
CA VAL A 108 17.36 -17.81 2.71
C VAL A 108 17.50 -18.55 1.38
N HIS A 109 16.58 -18.27 0.47
CA HIS A 109 16.58 -18.83 -0.89
C HIS A 109 17.16 -17.92 -1.93
N ALA A 110 16.97 -16.61 -1.79
CA ALA A 110 17.50 -15.62 -2.72
C ALA A 110 17.64 -14.24 -2.07
N VAL A 111 18.60 -13.46 -2.56
CA VAL A 111 18.71 -12.03 -2.28
C VAL A 111 18.71 -11.29 -3.60
N LEU A 112 17.71 -10.45 -3.80
CA LEU A 112 17.46 -9.73 -5.05
C LEU A 112 17.82 -8.25 -4.89
N TYR A 113 18.48 -7.67 -5.88
CA TYR A 113 18.84 -6.26 -5.91
C TYR A 113 18.98 -5.77 -7.37
N HIS A 114 19.58 -4.62 -7.61
CA HIS A 114 19.62 -4.00 -8.94
C HIS A 114 20.30 -4.83 -10.05
N ARG A 115 21.07 -5.87 -9.72
CA ARG A 115 21.66 -6.79 -10.71
C ARG A 115 20.65 -7.79 -11.25
N ASP A 116 19.68 -8.15 -10.43
CA ASP A 116 18.69 -9.20 -10.70
C ASP A 116 17.39 -8.62 -11.25
N ALA A 117 17.26 -7.30 -11.22
CA ALA A 117 16.06 -6.61 -11.68
C ALA A 117 16.01 -6.51 -13.20
N PRO A 118 14.83 -6.69 -13.81
CA PRO A 118 14.64 -6.40 -15.22
C PRO A 118 14.94 -4.92 -15.52
N ALA A 119 15.51 -4.66 -16.71
CA ALA A 119 15.79 -3.31 -17.18
C ALA A 119 14.55 -2.53 -17.64
N THR A 120 13.37 -3.13 -17.52
CA THR A 120 12.11 -2.54 -17.94
C THR A 120 11.61 -1.57 -16.87
N ALA A 121 11.40 -0.32 -17.24
CA ALA A 121 10.72 0.65 -16.41
C ALA A 121 9.21 0.43 -16.45
N TYR A 122 8.51 0.81 -15.37
CA TYR A 122 7.07 0.74 -15.26
C TYR A 122 6.53 1.93 -14.48
N SER A 123 5.22 2.19 -14.61
CA SER A 123 4.53 3.17 -13.80
C SER A 123 3.99 2.55 -12.50
N THR A 124 3.99 3.31 -11.42
CA THR A 124 3.38 2.93 -10.13
C THR A 124 1.94 3.41 -10.00
N ALA A 125 1.48 4.26 -10.90
CA ALA A 125 0.10 4.72 -10.97
C ALA A 125 -0.62 4.11 -12.19
N ARG A 126 -1.94 4.14 -12.18
CA ARG A 126 -2.78 3.65 -13.28
C ARG A 126 -3.55 4.83 -13.86
N HIS A 127 -2.85 5.64 -14.64
CA HIS A 127 -3.49 6.71 -15.38
C HIS A 127 -3.83 6.26 -16.81
N GLU A 128 -4.91 6.76 -17.35
CA GLU A 128 -5.31 6.50 -18.75
C GLU A 128 -4.35 7.15 -19.74
N ASN A 129 -3.67 8.22 -19.30
CA ASN A 129 -2.76 9.00 -20.12
C ASN A 129 -1.30 8.81 -19.62
N ARG A 130 -0.46 8.22 -20.44
CA ARG A 130 0.98 8.01 -20.15
C ARG A 130 1.78 9.31 -19.96
N ASN A 131 1.29 10.44 -20.43
CA ASN A 131 1.97 11.72 -20.21
C ASN A 131 1.84 12.20 -18.75
N ASP A 132 0.79 11.76 -18.04
CA ASP A 132 0.54 12.13 -16.66
C ASP A 132 1.28 11.20 -15.69
N ASP A 133 1.61 9.99 -16.14
CA ASP A 133 2.32 8.99 -15.34
C ASP A 133 3.23 8.14 -16.24
N PRO A 134 4.44 8.63 -16.52
CA PRO A 134 5.40 7.92 -17.35
C PRO A 134 5.96 6.67 -16.67
N ASP A 135 6.43 5.71 -17.45
CA ASP A 135 7.18 4.54 -17.00
C ASP A 135 8.57 4.99 -16.50
N ASP A 136 8.69 5.44 -15.28
CA ASP A 136 9.90 6.03 -14.70
C ASP A 136 10.48 5.25 -13.50
N THR A 137 9.84 4.18 -13.10
CA THR A 137 10.19 3.37 -11.93
C THR A 137 10.78 2.02 -12.35
N TYR A 138 11.86 1.61 -11.69
CA TYR A 138 12.44 0.27 -11.80
C TYR A 138 12.16 -0.55 -10.55
N LEU A 139 12.14 -1.87 -10.66
CA LEU A 139 11.95 -2.76 -9.52
C LEU A 139 13.02 -2.52 -8.45
N PHE A 140 14.30 -2.52 -8.86
CA PHE A 140 15.43 -2.05 -8.06
C PHE A 140 16.28 -1.13 -8.95
N ASP A 141 16.44 0.12 -8.54
CA ASP A 141 17.19 1.11 -9.27
C ASP A 141 18.60 1.30 -8.66
N ARG A 142 19.55 1.70 -9.49
CA ARG A 142 20.88 2.14 -9.03
C ARG A 142 20.88 3.56 -8.48
N VAL A 143 19.82 4.32 -8.75
CA VAL A 143 19.64 5.68 -8.23
C VAL A 143 18.46 5.70 -7.27
N VAL A 144 18.72 6.05 -6.04
CA VAL A 144 17.70 6.29 -5.02
C VAL A 144 17.27 7.74 -5.12
N ARG A 145 15.97 7.98 -5.15
CA ARG A 145 15.37 9.31 -5.28
C ARG A 145 14.59 9.73 -4.04
N PHE A 146 14.25 8.79 -3.16
CA PHE A 146 13.56 9.07 -1.91
C PHE A 146 13.95 8.05 -0.83
N ARG A 147 13.81 8.44 0.42
CA ARG A 147 14.04 7.56 1.56
C ARG A 147 12.98 6.46 1.59
N GLY A 148 13.42 5.21 1.78
CA GLY A 148 12.54 4.04 1.74
C GLY A 148 12.38 3.41 0.35
N GLN A 149 12.94 4.01 -0.71
CA GLN A 149 12.96 3.38 -2.04
C GLN A 149 13.61 2.01 -1.95
N ARG A 150 13.04 1.02 -2.60
CA ARG A 150 13.52 -0.38 -2.61
C ARG A 150 14.96 -0.47 -3.13
N VAL A 151 15.83 -1.12 -2.36
CA VAL A 151 17.25 -1.34 -2.71
C VAL A 151 17.56 -2.81 -2.89
N ALA A 152 17.03 -3.65 -2.01
CA ALA A 152 17.19 -5.10 -2.04
C ALA A 152 15.98 -5.79 -1.44
N ALA A 153 15.82 -7.08 -1.71
CA ALA A 153 14.84 -7.94 -1.08
C ALA A 153 15.46 -9.29 -0.73
N VAL A 154 15.12 -9.83 0.43
CA VAL A 154 15.52 -11.17 0.88
C VAL A 154 14.30 -12.08 0.81
N VAL A 155 14.45 -13.22 0.15
CA VAL A 155 13.43 -14.26 0.01
C VAL A 155 13.82 -15.43 0.92
N ALA A 156 12.95 -15.82 1.85
CA ALA A 156 13.26 -16.83 2.86
C ALA A 156 12.03 -17.67 3.24
N GLU A 157 12.25 -18.77 3.93
CA GLU A 157 11.24 -19.76 4.34
C GLU A 157 10.23 -19.22 5.36
N SER A 158 10.56 -18.15 6.08
CA SER A 158 9.65 -17.53 7.04
C SER A 158 9.85 -16.03 7.13
N PRO A 159 8.83 -15.26 7.58
CA PRO A 159 8.97 -13.83 7.83
C PRO A 159 10.10 -13.50 8.80
N ALA A 160 10.26 -14.31 9.85
CA ALA A 160 11.30 -14.12 10.86
C ALA A 160 12.70 -14.26 10.26
N ILE A 161 12.92 -15.28 9.42
CA ILE A 161 14.19 -15.48 8.71
C ILE A 161 14.45 -14.32 7.75
N ALA A 162 13.47 -13.95 6.92
CA ALA A 162 13.60 -12.87 5.96
C ALA A 162 13.98 -11.53 6.64
N HIS A 163 13.37 -11.22 7.78
CA HIS A 163 13.71 -10.03 8.57
C HIS A 163 15.07 -10.08 9.23
N ARG A 164 15.50 -11.23 9.78
CA ARG A 164 16.80 -11.40 10.42
C ARG A 164 17.95 -11.39 9.41
N ALA A 165 17.75 -12.01 8.26
CA ALA A 165 18.71 -12.07 7.16
C ALA A 165 18.73 -10.78 6.31
N ARG A 166 17.86 -9.81 6.60
CA ARG A 166 17.78 -8.57 5.83
C ARG A 166 19.15 -7.92 5.67
N VAL A 167 19.46 -7.51 4.45
CA VAL A 167 20.70 -6.78 4.16
C VAL A 167 20.83 -5.57 5.06
N ASP A 168 21.97 -5.42 5.74
CA ASP A 168 22.23 -4.26 6.60
C ASP A 168 22.27 -2.98 5.74
N PRO A 169 21.47 -1.96 6.06
CA PRO A 169 21.52 -0.68 5.34
C PRO A 169 22.92 -0.07 5.26
N ARG A 170 23.79 -0.32 6.26
CA ARG A 170 25.18 0.15 6.28
C ARG A 170 26.07 -0.53 5.24
N ARG A 171 25.66 -1.68 4.72
CA ARG A 171 26.33 -2.40 3.64
C ARG A 171 25.95 -1.92 2.25
N VAL A 172 24.99 -1.00 2.17
CA VAL A 172 24.64 -0.29 0.94
C VAL A 172 25.50 0.96 0.85
N ARG A 173 26.55 0.90 0.03
CA ARG A 173 27.39 2.07 -0.24
C ARG A 173 26.75 2.92 -1.33
N GLY A 174 26.57 4.21 -1.07
CA GLY A 174 26.03 5.16 -2.02
C GLY A 174 26.76 6.48 -1.94
N THR A 175 26.88 7.16 -3.08
CA THR A 175 27.33 8.55 -3.12
C THR A 175 26.10 9.44 -3.13
N ALA A 176 25.99 10.33 -2.13
CA ALA A 176 24.92 11.32 -2.10
C ALA A 176 24.96 12.18 -3.37
N LEU A 177 23.83 12.26 -4.05
CA LEU A 177 23.64 13.16 -5.16
C LEU A 177 23.11 14.48 -4.60
N ARG A 178 23.78 15.59 -4.90
CA ARG A 178 23.24 16.91 -4.55
C ARG A 178 21.93 17.10 -5.29
N PRO A 179 20.85 17.56 -4.62
CA PRO A 179 19.67 18.02 -5.32
C PRO A 179 20.14 19.06 -6.35
N ARG A 180 19.71 18.93 -7.60
CA ARG A 180 19.86 20.05 -8.53
C ARG A 180 19.15 21.22 -7.85
N SER A 181 19.88 22.32 -7.56
CA SER A 181 19.24 23.56 -7.15
C SER A 181 18.15 23.82 -8.18
N ARG A 182 16.91 24.01 -7.72
CA ARG A 182 15.86 24.50 -8.59
C ARG A 182 16.39 25.82 -9.18
N ARG A 183 16.88 25.79 -10.40
CA ARG A 183 16.94 27.04 -11.18
C ARG A 183 15.51 27.54 -11.18
N GLY A 184 15.34 28.86 -11.01
CA GLY A 184 14.04 29.49 -10.90
C GLY A 184 13.06 29.10 -12.04
N PRO A 185 11.86 29.66 -12.07
CA PRO A 185 10.77 29.24 -12.96
C PRO A 185 11.11 29.17 -14.45
N GLU A 186 12.24 29.74 -14.90
CA GLU A 186 12.74 29.62 -16.27
C GLU A 186 13.24 28.21 -16.68
N ALA A 187 13.40 27.28 -15.76
CA ALA A 187 13.86 25.92 -16.05
C ALA A 187 12.74 24.92 -16.40
N TRP A 188 11.51 25.33 -16.28
CA TRP A 188 10.38 24.62 -16.85
C TRP A 188 10.14 25.19 -18.24
N GLY A 189 10.70 24.56 -19.27
CA GLY A 189 10.38 24.90 -20.65
C GLY A 189 8.88 24.98 -20.80
N SER A 190 8.42 26.06 -21.41
CA SER A 190 7.00 26.22 -21.73
C SER A 190 6.50 24.93 -22.39
N PRO A 191 5.35 24.38 -21.99
CA PRO A 191 4.82 23.19 -22.63
C PRO A 191 4.72 23.47 -24.16
N PRO A 192 5.10 22.52 -25.00
CA PRO A 192 5.03 22.72 -26.46
C PRO A 192 3.62 23.18 -26.82
N ALA A 193 3.54 24.25 -27.58
CA ALA A 193 2.28 24.86 -27.99
C ALA A 193 1.33 23.76 -28.48
N ARG A 194 0.16 23.67 -27.87
CA ARG A 194 -0.87 22.69 -28.26
C ARG A 194 -1.12 22.84 -29.76
N ARG A 195 -0.74 21.82 -30.52
CA ARG A 195 -1.08 21.71 -31.95
C ARG A 195 -2.60 21.71 -32.03
N GLN A 196 -3.20 22.81 -32.51
CA GLN A 196 -4.63 22.86 -32.78
C GLN A 196 -4.97 21.82 -33.84
N VAL A 197 -5.60 20.73 -33.39
CA VAL A 197 -6.22 19.77 -34.30
C VAL A 197 -7.42 20.47 -34.95
N ARG A 198 -7.25 20.86 -36.19
CA ARG A 198 -8.38 21.38 -37.00
C ARG A 198 -9.40 20.25 -37.09
N ARG A 199 -10.58 20.47 -36.55
CA ARG A 199 -11.75 19.61 -36.80
C ARG A 199 -12.10 19.69 -38.28
N PRO A 200 -12.34 18.58 -38.99
CA PRO A 200 -12.88 18.61 -40.33
C PRO A 200 -14.26 19.23 -40.29
N ARG A 201 -14.53 20.15 -41.20
CA ARG A 201 -15.87 20.71 -41.44
C ARG A 201 -16.73 19.58 -42.00
N ALA A 202 -17.87 19.32 -41.36
CA ALA A 202 -18.90 18.47 -41.91
C ALA A 202 -19.49 19.17 -43.16
N SER A 203 -19.49 18.47 -44.26
CA SER A 203 -20.24 18.80 -45.49
C SER A 203 -21.65 18.28 -45.39
#